data_5131c6fdb15eabe11c55c78df813eb97
#
_entry.id   5131c6fdb15eabe11c55c78df813eb97
#
_cell.length_a   1.000
_cell.length_b   1.000
_cell.length_c   1.000
_cell.angle_alpha   90.00
_cell.angle_beta   90.00
_cell.angle_gamma   90.00
#
_symmetry.space_group_name_H-M   'P 1'
#
loop_
_entity.id
_entity.type
_entity.pdbx_description
1 polymer ?
#
loop_
_entity_poly.entity_id
_entity_poly.type
_entity_poly.pdbx_seq_one_letter_code
_entity_poly.pdbx_strand_id
1 'polypeptide(L)' 'MNATERRMEIISILTVQRQITAKELAEEFGVTVRTIQNDIQALSPG' A
#
# COMPACT_ATOMS: atom_id res chain seq x y z
N MET A 1 5.02 -0.92 -12.78
CA MET A 1 4.17 -1.64 -11.83
C MET A 1 2.75 -1.12 -11.91
N ASN A 2 1.76 -1.99 -11.93
CA ASN A 2 0.37 -1.58 -11.96
C ASN A 2 -0.25 -1.63 -10.55
N ALA A 3 -1.49 -1.18 -10.43
CA ALA A 3 -2.16 -1.10 -9.13
C ALA A 3 -2.31 -2.48 -8.47
N THR A 4 -2.61 -3.50 -9.27
CA THR A 4 -2.77 -4.85 -8.74
C THR A 4 -1.47 -5.35 -8.11
N GLU A 5 -0.36 -5.20 -8.82
CA GLU A 5 0.94 -5.59 -8.31
C GLU A 5 1.32 -4.80 -7.06
N ARG A 6 1.06 -3.50 -7.08
CA ARG A 6 1.36 -2.64 -5.93
C ARG A 6 0.57 -3.09 -4.72
N ARG A 7 -0.71 -3.39 -4.89
CA ARG A 7 -1.57 -3.81 -3.78
C ARG A 7 -1.12 -5.15 -3.20
N MET A 8 -0.69 -6.06 -4.06
CA MET A 8 -0.16 -7.35 -3.58
C MET A 8 1.12 -7.16 -2.78
N GLU A 9 2.00 -6.26 -3.22
CA GLU A 9 3.22 -5.97 -2.47
C GLU A 9 2.93 -5.28 -1.15
N ILE A 10 1.92 -4.40 -1.11
CA ILE A 10 1.50 -3.77 0.14
C ILE A 10 1.08 -4.83 1.15
N ILE A 11 0.31 -5.83 0.71
CA ILE A 11 -0.09 -6.93 1.58
C ILE A 11 1.14 -7.65 2.14
N SER A 12 2.11 -7.94 1.28
CA SER A 12 3.34 -8.61 1.71
C SER A 12 4.10 -7.79 2.74
N ILE A 13 4.22 -6.49 2.50
CA ILE A 13 4.92 -5.59 3.43
C ILE A 13 4.21 -5.55 4.78
N LEU A 14 2.88 -5.44 4.77
CA LEU A 14 2.10 -5.39 6.00
C LEU A 14 2.14 -6.70 6.78
N THR A 15 2.35 -7.81 6.09
CA THR A 15 2.49 -9.11 6.73
C THR A 15 3.80 -9.18 7.51
N VAL A 16 4.86 -8.60 6.98
CA VAL A 16 6.19 -8.61 7.60
C VAL A 16 6.35 -7.44 8.56
N GLN A 17 5.97 -6.25 8.15
CA GLN A 17 6.07 -5.03 8.95
C GLN A 17 4.66 -4.57 9.29
N ARG A 18 4.21 -4.89 10.47
CA ARG A 18 2.84 -4.56 10.86
C ARG A 18 2.61 -3.07 11.07
N GLN A 19 3.68 -2.31 11.23
CA GLN A 19 3.58 -0.87 11.45
C GLN A 19 4.37 -0.15 10.37
N ILE A 20 3.67 0.36 9.37
CA ILE A 20 4.25 1.19 8.34
C ILE A 20 3.21 2.26 7.98
N THR A 21 3.67 3.48 7.78
CA THR A 21 2.76 4.59 7.46
C THR A 21 2.46 4.63 5.97
N ALA A 22 1.32 5.25 5.62
CA ALA A 22 0.98 5.47 4.22
C ALA A 22 2.04 6.31 3.52
N LYS A 23 2.65 7.25 4.25
CA LYS A 23 3.71 8.07 3.70
C LYS A 23 4.93 7.23 3.33
N GLU A 24 5.31 6.31 4.19
CA GLU A 24 6.43 5.42 3.92
C GLU A 24 6.15 4.52 2.72
N LEU A 25 4.94 3.99 2.63
CA LEU A 25 4.53 3.20 1.47
C LEU A 25 4.55 4.02 0.19
N ALA A 26 4.07 5.25 0.26
CA ALA A 26 4.06 6.14 -0.90
C ALA A 26 5.47 6.39 -1.40
N GLU A 27 6.41 6.61 -0.49
CA GLU A 27 7.81 6.82 -0.85
C GLU A 27 8.42 5.55 -1.45
N GLU A 28 8.10 4.41 -0.89
CA GLU A 28 8.61 3.12 -1.36
C GLU A 28 8.18 2.84 -2.81
N PHE A 29 6.94 3.13 -3.13
CA PHE A 29 6.39 2.84 -4.46
C PHE A 29 6.46 4.02 -5.42
N GLY A 30 6.91 5.18 -4.95
CA GLY A 30 6.99 6.36 -5.81
C GLY A 30 5.64 6.89 -6.24
N VAL A 31 4.65 6.80 -5.36
CA VAL A 31 3.29 7.30 -5.61
C VAL A 31 2.89 8.27 -4.51
N THR A 32 1.69 8.85 -4.64
CA THR A 32 1.20 9.78 -3.63
C THR A 32 0.58 9.02 -2.45
N VAL A 33 0.50 9.69 -1.31
CA VAL A 33 -0.19 9.15 -0.14
C VAL A 33 -1.65 8.84 -0.48
N ARG A 34 -2.28 9.67 -1.30
CA ARG A 34 -3.66 9.46 -1.72
C ARG A 34 -3.81 8.12 -2.46
N THR A 35 -2.86 7.80 -3.32
CA THR A 35 -2.87 6.53 -4.05
C THR A 35 -2.78 5.36 -3.07
N ILE A 36 -1.91 5.46 -2.07
CA ILE A 36 -1.77 4.42 -1.05
C ILE A 36 -3.06 4.28 -0.25
N GLN A 37 -3.69 5.38 0.12
CA GLN A 37 -4.96 5.34 0.86
C GLN A 37 -6.04 4.63 0.04
N ASN A 38 -6.10 4.91 -1.26
CA ASN A 38 -7.04 4.22 -2.14
C ASN A 38 -6.75 2.74 -2.22
N ASP A 39 -5.47 2.36 -2.28
CA ASP A 39 -5.08 0.95 -2.31
C ASP A 39 -5.49 0.23 -1.02
N ILE A 40 -5.25 0.86 0.11
CA ILE A 40 -5.60 0.27 1.41
C ILE A 40 -7.11 0.09 1.51
N GLN A 41 -7.88 1.08 1.06
CA GLN A 41 -9.33 0.95 1.04
C GLN A 41 -9.79 -0.20 0.15
N ALA A 42 -9.15 -0.36 -0.99
CA ALA A 42 -9.49 -1.44 -1.92
C ALA A 42 -9.17 -2.82 -1.32
N LEU A 43 -8.19 -2.89 -0.42
CA LEU A 43 -7.80 -4.14 0.23
C LEU A 43 -8.61 -4.42 1.49
N SER A 44 -9.29 -3.43 2.04
CA SER A 44 -10.07 -3.58 3.26
C SER A 44 -11.45 -4.14 2.94
N PRO A 45 -11.86 -5.24 3.57
CA PRO A 45 -13.21 -5.77 3.37
C PRO A 45 -14.24 -4.89 4.09
N GLY A 46 -15.16 -4.40 3.39
CA GLY A 46 -16.29 -3.67 3.95
C GLY A 46 -16.14 -2.21 4.06
#